data_0dd9e0259365a225f01315bb7c987b95
#
_entry.id   0dd9e0259365a225f01315bb7c987b95
#
_cell.length_a   1.000
_cell.length_b   1.000
_cell.length_c   1.000
_cell.angle_alpha   90.00
_cell.angle_beta   90.00
_cell.angle_gamma   90.00
#
_symmetry.space_group_name_H-M   'P 1'
#
loop_
_entity.id
_entity.type
_entity.pdbx_description
1 polymer ?
#
loop_
_entity_poly.entity_id
_entity_poly.type
_entity_poly.pdbx_seq_one_letter_code
_entity_poly.pdbx_strand_id
1 'polypeptide(L)'
;EGVINTGIAGSLKSEINIGDIVVSTDAVQHDVDATNFGYALGQIPRMDVLAFPTDKVWRERAVALCKKVNPEIQVFEGRVVSGDQFISDQGVKDGIVENFAGYCTEMEGASIAQVAYVNHIPCLILRAISDKADGSATVDYPTFEAQAIEHCVRLTKALVGEEGI
;
A
#
# COMPACT_ATOMS: atom_id res chain seq x y z
N GLU A 1 12.48 13.11 -11.17
CA GLU A 1 12.68 11.63 -11.11
C GLU A 1 12.21 11.10 -9.76
N GLY A 2 11.63 9.87 -9.74
CA GLY A 2 11.15 9.24 -8.52
C GLY A 2 10.70 7.81 -8.77
N VAL A 3 10.10 7.17 -7.76
CA VAL A 3 9.67 5.78 -7.81
C VAL A 3 8.16 5.70 -7.61
N ILE A 4 7.47 5.01 -8.50
CA ILE A 4 6.07 4.59 -8.31
C ILE A 4 6.06 3.06 -8.20
N ASN A 5 5.67 2.55 -7.04
CA ASN A 5 5.38 1.14 -6.85
C ASN A 5 3.88 0.91 -7.04
N THR A 6 3.52 0.01 -7.94
CA THR A 6 2.11 -0.29 -8.24
C THR A 6 1.86 -1.79 -8.22
N GLY A 7 0.71 -2.19 -7.73
CA GLY A 7 0.34 -3.60 -7.59
C GLY A 7 -1.00 -3.78 -6.88
N ILE A 8 -1.22 -4.97 -6.37
CA ILE A 8 -2.42 -5.37 -5.63
C ILE A 8 -2.11 -5.56 -4.15
N ALA A 9 -3.15 -5.58 -3.32
CA ALA A 9 -3.02 -5.73 -1.87
C ALA A 9 -4.31 -6.29 -1.25
N GLY A 10 -4.19 -6.87 -0.06
CA GLY A 10 -5.31 -7.22 0.79
C GLY A 10 -5.78 -6.02 1.62
N SER A 11 -7.10 -5.83 1.71
CA SER A 11 -7.68 -4.74 2.51
C SER A 11 -7.60 -5.00 4.01
N LEU A 12 -7.18 -4.00 4.76
CA LEU A 12 -7.20 -4.00 6.23
C LEU A 12 -8.39 -3.22 6.82
N LYS A 13 -9.23 -2.63 5.98
CA LYS A 13 -10.39 -1.84 6.37
C LYS A 13 -11.67 -2.43 5.79
N SER A 14 -12.73 -2.48 6.58
CA SER A 14 -14.02 -3.04 6.15
C SER A 14 -14.67 -2.23 5.02
N GLU A 15 -14.50 -0.91 5.05
CA GLU A 15 -15.06 0.03 4.08
C GLU A 15 -14.36 0.04 2.72
N ILE A 16 -13.15 -0.53 2.61
CA ILE A 16 -12.41 -0.61 1.35
C ILE A 16 -12.78 -1.91 0.64
N ASN A 17 -13.41 -1.81 -0.51
CA ASN A 17 -13.90 -2.95 -1.28
C ASN A 17 -12.84 -3.51 -2.25
N ILE A 18 -13.05 -4.75 -2.68
CA ILE A 18 -12.27 -5.34 -3.77
C ILE A 18 -12.44 -4.47 -5.02
N GLY A 19 -11.32 -4.16 -5.67
CA GLY A 19 -11.26 -3.25 -6.80
C GLY A 19 -10.96 -1.80 -6.46
N ASP A 20 -11.22 -1.35 -5.22
CA ASP A 20 -10.85 0.00 -4.77
C ASP A 20 -9.32 0.19 -4.76
N ILE A 21 -8.87 1.44 -4.79
CA ILE A 21 -7.45 1.78 -4.77
C ILE A 21 -7.07 2.47 -3.47
N VAL A 22 -5.96 2.05 -2.88
CA VAL A 22 -5.25 2.75 -1.80
C VAL A 22 -4.04 3.46 -2.39
N VAL A 23 -3.97 4.77 -2.17
CA VAL A 23 -2.81 5.62 -2.47
C VAL A 23 -2.08 5.90 -1.15
N SER A 24 -0.81 5.55 -1.07
CA SER A 24 -0.07 5.57 0.18
C SER A 24 0.15 6.98 0.74
N THR A 25 -0.05 7.15 2.05
CA THR A 25 0.46 8.30 2.81
C THR A 25 1.87 8.05 3.31
N ASP A 26 2.12 6.82 3.70
CA ASP A 26 3.40 6.26 4.13
C ASP A 26 3.38 4.74 3.98
N ALA A 27 4.53 4.11 4.26
CA ALA A 27 4.64 2.65 4.30
C ALA A 27 5.45 2.20 5.52
N VAL A 28 5.09 1.06 6.12
CA VAL A 28 5.76 0.47 7.28
C VAL A 28 5.94 -1.04 7.10
N GLN A 29 7.07 -1.57 7.61
CA GLN A 29 7.30 -3.02 7.67
C GLN A 29 6.59 -3.59 8.91
N HIS A 30 5.53 -4.39 8.72
CA HIS A 30 4.75 -4.90 9.85
C HIS A 30 5.38 -6.13 10.54
N ASP A 31 6.27 -6.83 9.87
CA ASP A 31 6.91 -8.07 10.36
C ASP A 31 8.34 -7.87 10.86
N VAL A 32 8.84 -6.63 10.91
CA VAL A 32 10.12 -6.30 11.54
C VAL A 32 9.91 -6.13 13.05
N ASP A 33 10.56 -6.96 13.83
CA ASP A 33 10.57 -6.86 15.30
C ASP A 33 12.01 -6.78 15.83
N ALA A 34 12.40 -5.58 16.24
CA ALA A 34 13.64 -5.29 16.93
C ALA A 34 13.39 -4.65 18.32
N THR A 35 12.23 -4.92 18.91
CA THR A 35 11.78 -4.37 20.20
C THR A 35 12.74 -4.73 21.34
N ASN A 36 13.39 -5.89 21.29
CA ASN A 36 14.43 -6.31 22.24
C ASN A 36 15.65 -5.35 22.28
N PHE A 37 15.81 -4.53 21.25
CA PHE A 37 16.88 -3.52 21.17
C PHE A 37 16.36 -2.10 21.38
N GLY A 38 15.11 -1.94 21.83
CA GLY A 38 14.49 -0.65 22.15
C GLY A 38 13.86 0.07 20.95
N TYR A 39 13.74 -0.57 19.80
CA TYR A 39 13.02 -0.03 18.65
C TYR A 39 11.51 -0.24 18.83
N ALA A 40 10.70 0.57 18.15
CA ALA A 40 9.28 0.30 18.03
C ALA A 40 9.03 -0.91 17.13
N LEU A 41 7.91 -1.62 17.33
CA LEU A 41 7.49 -2.68 16.41
C LEU A 41 7.35 -2.10 14.99
N GLY A 42 7.92 -2.77 13.99
CA GLY A 42 7.95 -2.30 12.60
C GLY A 42 9.06 -1.30 12.28
N GLN A 43 9.78 -0.79 13.28
CA GLN A 43 10.88 0.15 13.05
C GLN A 43 12.13 -0.59 12.56
N ILE A 44 12.65 -0.18 11.41
CA ILE A 44 13.91 -0.69 10.90
C ILE A 44 15.07 -0.16 11.80
N PRO A 45 15.93 -1.02 12.32
CA PRO A 45 17.06 -0.59 13.14
C PRO A 45 17.93 0.48 12.48
N ARG A 46 18.32 1.50 13.25
CA ARG A 46 19.10 2.67 12.82
C ARG A 46 18.37 3.65 11.90
N MET A 47 17.08 3.43 11.64
CA MET A 47 16.25 4.43 10.98
C MET A 47 15.63 5.36 12.03
N ASP A 48 15.53 6.64 11.68
CA ASP A 48 14.95 7.70 12.52
C ASP A 48 13.41 7.79 12.43
N VAL A 49 12.83 7.02 11.53
CA VAL A 49 11.37 6.96 11.29
C VAL A 49 10.85 5.53 11.44
N LEU A 50 9.60 5.40 11.87
CA LEU A 50 8.87 4.14 11.88
C LEU A 50 8.31 3.81 10.49
N ALA A 51 7.71 4.81 9.85
CA ALA A 51 7.08 4.69 8.54
C ALA A 51 7.76 5.63 7.54
N PHE A 52 7.92 5.18 6.30
CA PHE A 52 8.53 5.94 5.21
C PHE A 52 7.46 6.77 4.50
N PRO A 53 7.52 8.12 4.57
CA PRO A 53 6.52 8.99 3.97
C PRO A 53 6.58 8.90 2.44
N THR A 54 5.42 9.01 1.80
CA THR A 54 5.32 9.12 0.33
C THR A 54 5.12 10.55 -0.12
N ASP A 55 5.41 10.83 -1.40
CA ASP A 55 5.33 12.19 -1.93
C ASP A 55 3.88 12.71 -1.94
N LYS A 56 3.66 13.83 -1.28
CA LYS A 56 2.33 14.44 -1.12
C LYS A 56 1.76 14.94 -2.43
N VAL A 57 2.58 15.56 -3.28
CA VAL A 57 2.13 16.15 -4.55
C VAL A 57 1.68 15.04 -5.50
N TRP A 58 2.49 13.98 -5.59
CA TRP A 58 2.15 12.81 -6.40
C TRP A 58 0.92 12.08 -5.88
N ARG A 59 0.78 11.98 -4.56
CA ARG A 59 -0.41 11.38 -3.91
C ARG A 59 -1.69 12.13 -4.27
N GLU A 60 -1.72 13.45 -4.06
CA GLU A 60 -2.89 14.28 -4.37
C GLU A 60 -3.27 14.19 -5.85
N ARG A 61 -2.28 14.17 -6.73
CA ARG A 61 -2.48 13.98 -8.16
C ARG A 61 -3.03 12.59 -8.48
N ALA A 62 -2.48 11.53 -7.88
CA ALA A 62 -2.96 10.16 -8.07
C ALA A 62 -4.42 10.01 -7.66
N VAL A 63 -4.83 10.60 -6.53
CA VAL A 63 -6.22 10.59 -6.07
C VAL A 63 -7.15 11.29 -7.07
N ALA A 64 -6.75 12.47 -7.55
CA ALA A 64 -7.54 13.21 -8.53
C ALA A 64 -7.68 12.45 -9.87
N LEU A 65 -6.60 11.87 -10.37
CA LEU A 65 -6.59 11.06 -11.58
C LEU A 65 -7.39 9.77 -11.41
N CYS A 66 -7.27 9.08 -10.26
CA CYS A 66 -8.01 7.86 -9.98
C CYS A 66 -9.52 8.07 -10.12
N LYS A 67 -10.05 9.14 -9.53
CA LYS A 67 -11.47 9.52 -9.64
C LYS A 67 -11.93 9.77 -11.09
N LYS A 68 -11.00 10.20 -11.95
CA LYS A 68 -11.27 10.48 -13.37
C LYS A 68 -11.24 9.22 -14.22
N VAL A 69 -10.23 8.33 -14.01
CA VAL A 69 -9.99 7.16 -14.89
C VAL A 69 -10.63 5.88 -14.38
N ASN A 70 -11.01 5.83 -13.10
CA ASN A 70 -11.68 4.70 -12.44
C ASN A 70 -12.92 5.21 -11.67
N PRO A 71 -13.92 5.82 -12.35
CA PRO A 71 -15.09 6.41 -11.67
C PRO A 71 -16.00 5.37 -11.01
N GLU A 72 -15.84 4.09 -11.33
CA GLU A 72 -16.61 2.95 -10.82
C GLU A 72 -16.17 2.46 -9.44
N ILE A 73 -15.01 2.89 -8.96
CA ILE A 73 -14.44 2.47 -7.66
C ILE A 73 -14.15 3.65 -6.75
N GLN A 74 -13.84 3.35 -5.49
CA GLN A 74 -13.39 4.35 -4.52
C GLN A 74 -11.85 4.42 -4.49
N VAL A 75 -11.34 5.59 -4.08
CA VAL A 75 -9.92 5.80 -3.83
C VAL A 75 -9.74 6.31 -2.41
N PHE A 76 -8.82 5.69 -1.68
CA PHE A 76 -8.48 5.99 -0.29
C PHE A 76 -7.03 6.44 -0.19
N GLU A 77 -6.77 7.36 0.75
CA GLU A 77 -5.41 7.71 1.13
C GLU A 77 -5.12 7.09 2.49
N GLY A 78 -4.02 6.33 2.60
CA GLY A 78 -3.74 5.66 3.85
C GLY A 78 -2.40 4.93 3.89
N ARG A 79 -2.06 4.42 5.07
CA ARG A 79 -0.85 3.65 5.30
C ARG A 79 -0.89 2.31 4.58
N VAL A 80 0.18 1.99 3.87
CA VAL A 80 0.45 0.66 3.34
C VAL A 80 1.35 -0.08 4.34
N VAL A 81 1.02 -1.33 4.67
CA VAL A 81 1.88 -2.16 5.51
C VAL A 81 2.42 -3.33 4.71
N SER A 82 3.74 -3.56 4.81
CA SER A 82 4.43 -4.59 4.04
C SER A 82 5.05 -5.63 4.96
N GLY A 83 5.12 -6.86 4.50
CA GLY A 83 5.84 -7.96 5.15
C GLY A 83 5.98 -9.14 4.20
N ASP A 84 6.88 -10.08 4.52
CA ASP A 84 7.16 -11.26 3.68
C ASP A 84 6.11 -12.38 3.89
N GLN A 85 4.83 -11.99 4.08
CA GLN A 85 3.73 -12.91 4.35
C GLN A 85 2.48 -12.52 3.56
N PHE A 86 1.85 -13.51 2.92
CA PHE A 86 0.49 -13.35 2.41
C PHE A 86 -0.50 -13.45 3.58
N ILE A 87 -1.16 -12.35 3.91
CA ILE A 87 -2.06 -12.27 5.05
C ILE A 87 -3.44 -12.84 4.68
N SER A 88 -3.80 -13.95 5.31
CA SER A 88 -5.07 -14.66 5.11
C SER A 88 -5.72 -15.14 6.41
N ASP A 89 -5.14 -14.79 7.56
CA ASP A 89 -5.64 -15.11 8.88
C ASP A 89 -6.20 -13.87 9.58
N GLN A 90 -7.42 -13.96 10.11
CA GLN A 90 -8.11 -12.84 10.75
C GLN A 90 -7.35 -12.33 11.98
N GLY A 91 -6.79 -13.23 12.80
CA GLY A 91 -6.05 -12.83 13.99
C GLY A 91 -4.76 -12.07 13.66
N VAL A 92 -4.05 -12.48 12.60
CA VAL A 92 -2.88 -11.76 12.09
C VAL A 92 -3.28 -10.39 11.54
N LYS A 93 -4.35 -10.33 10.75
CA LYS A 93 -4.92 -9.07 10.26
C LYS A 93 -5.26 -8.11 11.40
N ASP A 94 -5.98 -8.58 12.41
CA ASP A 94 -6.40 -7.77 13.56
C ASP A 94 -5.17 -7.19 14.29
N GLY A 95 -4.12 -8.00 14.50
CA GLY A 95 -2.86 -7.55 15.08
C GLY A 95 -2.15 -6.49 14.24
N ILE A 96 -2.16 -6.63 12.92
CA ILE A 96 -1.59 -5.61 12.00
C ILE A 96 -2.39 -4.30 12.10
N VAL A 97 -3.72 -4.38 12.11
CA VAL A 97 -4.59 -3.19 12.23
C VAL A 97 -4.37 -2.49 13.56
N GLU A 98 -4.31 -3.23 14.66
CA GLU A 98 -4.10 -2.69 16.01
C GLU A 98 -2.75 -1.96 16.13
N ASN A 99 -1.67 -2.57 15.63
CA ASN A 99 -0.33 -2.03 15.79
C ASN A 99 0.02 -0.92 14.81
N PHE A 100 -0.52 -0.93 13.59
CA PHE A 100 -0.08 -0.06 12.51
C PHE A 100 -1.15 0.85 11.92
N ALA A 101 -2.42 0.59 12.18
CA ALA A 101 -3.57 1.31 11.60
C ALA A 101 -3.51 1.36 10.05
N GLY A 102 -3.04 0.26 9.41
CA GLY A 102 -2.88 0.14 7.96
C GLY A 102 -4.22 0.16 7.22
N TYR A 103 -4.18 0.57 5.95
CA TYR A 103 -5.32 0.55 5.04
C TYR A 103 -5.30 -0.71 4.16
N CYS A 104 -4.11 -1.13 3.74
CA CYS A 104 -3.91 -2.38 3.02
C CYS A 104 -2.56 -3.01 3.36
N THR A 105 -2.43 -4.30 3.07
CA THR A 105 -1.20 -5.08 3.28
C THR A 105 -0.73 -5.72 1.98
N GLU A 106 0.58 -5.72 1.77
CA GLU A 106 1.25 -6.26 0.60
C GLU A 106 2.69 -6.65 0.97
N MET A 107 3.58 -6.89 0.03
CA MET A 107 4.86 -7.54 0.33
C MET A 107 6.12 -6.78 -0.15
N GLU A 108 6.02 -5.59 -0.77
CA GLU A 108 7.17 -4.90 -1.37
C GLU A 108 7.26 -3.40 -1.04
N GLY A 109 6.14 -2.75 -0.83
CA GLY A 109 6.04 -1.28 -0.82
C GLY A 109 6.92 -0.60 0.21
N ALA A 110 6.96 -1.11 1.46
CA ALA A 110 7.75 -0.48 2.51
C ALA A 110 9.27 -0.63 2.28
N SER A 111 9.74 -1.74 1.72
CA SER A 111 11.16 -1.90 1.38
C SER A 111 11.59 -0.96 0.24
N ILE A 112 10.73 -0.78 -0.77
CA ILE A 112 10.95 0.19 -1.85
C ILE A 112 10.94 1.62 -1.30
N ALA A 113 9.96 1.96 -0.45
CA ALA A 113 9.87 3.28 0.17
C ALA A 113 11.07 3.56 1.09
N GLN A 114 11.59 2.55 1.81
CA GLN A 114 12.82 2.67 2.60
C GLN A 114 14.00 3.06 1.72
N VAL A 115 14.22 2.37 0.60
CA VAL A 115 15.33 2.67 -0.31
C VAL A 115 15.17 4.07 -0.90
N ALA A 116 13.97 4.46 -1.30
CA ALA A 116 13.68 5.80 -1.79
C ALA A 116 13.97 6.87 -0.72
N TYR A 117 13.53 6.64 0.53
CA TYR A 117 13.73 7.53 1.67
C TYR A 117 15.23 7.79 1.94
N VAL A 118 16.04 6.74 2.05
CA VAL A 118 17.48 6.92 2.34
C VAL A 118 18.26 7.56 1.19
N ASN A 119 17.73 7.51 -0.02
CA ASN A 119 18.31 8.16 -1.19
C ASN A 119 17.67 9.53 -1.52
N HIS A 120 16.73 10.01 -0.69
CA HIS A 120 16.01 11.27 -0.89
C HIS A 120 15.27 11.34 -2.24
N ILE A 121 14.73 10.22 -2.70
CA ILE A 121 13.98 10.09 -3.94
C ILE A 121 12.48 10.10 -3.64
N PRO A 122 11.66 10.92 -4.31
CA PRO A 122 10.21 10.85 -4.20
C PRO A 122 9.68 9.46 -4.48
N CYS A 123 8.75 8.98 -3.65
CA CYS A 123 8.14 7.65 -3.77
C CYS A 123 6.63 7.75 -3.63
N LEU A 124 5.91 6.94 -4.38
CA LEU A 124 4.47 6.73 -4.25
C LEU A 124 4.16 5.24 -4.37
N ILE A 125 3.23 4.75 -3.56
CA ILE A 125 2.74 3.37 -3.63
C ILE A 125 1.25 3.40 -3.96
N LEU A 126 0.86 2.62 -4.96
CA LEU A 126 -0.51 2.48 -5.43
C LEU A 126 -0.90 1.01 -5.34
N ARG A 127 -2.00 0.70 -4.63
CA ARG A 127 -2.47 -0.67 -4.48
C ARG A 127 -3.96 -0.78 -4.79
N ALA A 128 -4.32 -1.63 -5.77
CA ALA A 128 -5.70 -2.02 -5.95
C ALA A 128 -6.02 -3.24 -5.09
N ILE A 129 -7.18 -3.24 -4.49
CA ILE A 129 -7.55 -4.30 -3.54
C ILE A 129 -8.02 -5.54 -4.30
N SER A 130 -7.34 -6.67 -4.06
CA SER A 130 -7.67 -7.98 -4.63
C SER A 130 -8.43 -8.89 -3.67
N ASP A 131 -8.30 -8.66 -2.36
CA ASP A 131 -8.86 -9.50 -1.30
C ASP A 131 -9.00 -8.71 0.01
N LYS A 132 -9.55 -9.37 1.02
CA LYS A 132 -9.80 -8.76 2.34
C LYS A 132 -8.73 -9.08 3.39
N ALA A 133 -7.63 -9.70 3.02
CA ALA A 133 -6.56 -10.12 3.95
C ALA A 133 -7.08 -10.97 5.14
N ASP A 134 -8.08 -11.80 4.92
CA ASP A 134 -8.72 -12.65 5.92
C ASP A 134 -8.93 -14.07 5.38
N GLY A 135 -9.77 -14.88 6.03
CA GLY A 135 -10.04 -16.26 5.60
C GLY A 135 -10.61 -16.41 4.18
N SER A 136 -11.14 -15.35 3.56
CA SER A 136 -11.59 -15.35 2.16
C SER A 136 -10.45 -15.09 1.15
N ALA A 137 -9.32 -14.53 1.59
CA ALA A 137 -8.26 -14.02 0.72
C ALA A 137 -7.71 -15.05 -0.28
N THR A 138 -7.62 -16.32 0.12
CA THR A 138 -7.12 -17.40 -0.76
C THR A 138 -8.05 -17.71 -1.94
N VAL A 139 -9.33 -17.34 -1.85
CA VAL A 139 -10.34 -17.47 -2.91
C VAL A 139 -10.49 -16.17 -3.67
N ASP A 140 -10.51 -15.05 -2.96
CA ASP A 140 -10.72 -13.71 -3.52
C ASP A 140 -9.56 -13.30 -4.42
N TYR A 141 -8.32 -13.49 -3.98
CA TYR A 141 -7.13 -13.11 -4.70
C TYR A 141 -7.10 -13.61 -6.15
N PRO A 142 -7.17 -14.92 -6.43
CA PRO A 142 -7.14 -15.41 -7.81
C PRO A 142 -8.38 -15.04 -8.62
N THR A 143 -9.50 -14.74 -7.95
CA THR A 143 -10.76 -14.39 -8.61
C THR A 143 -10.77 -12.94 -9.11
N PHE A 144 -10.22 -12.01 -8.31
CA PHE A 144 -10.32 -10.56 -8.54
C PHE A 144 -9.01 -9.90 -8.96
N GLU A 145 -7.89 -10.64 -8.98
CA GLU A 145 -6.57 -10.13 -9.33
C GLU A 145 -6.58 -9.37 -10.66
N ALA A 146 -7.14 -9.95 -11.70
CA ALA A 146 -7.14 -9.36 -13.04
C ALA A 146 -7.88 -8.00 -13.08
N GLN A 147 -9.02 -7.89 -12.38
CA GLN A 147 -9.77 -6.64 -12.29
C GLN A 147 -9.02 -5.58 -11.50
N ALA A 148 -8.42 -5.96 -10.37
CA ALA A 148 -7.62 -5.05 -9.56
C ALA A 148 -6.41 -4.52 -10.34
N ILE A 149 -5.71 -5.39 -11.07
CA ILE A 149 -4.60 -5.00 -11.95
C ILE A 149 -5.05 -3.98 -13.00
N GLU A 150 -6.22 -4.16 -13.62
CA GLU A 150 -6.73 -3.22 -14.62
C GLU A 150 -6.90 -1.80 -14.07
N HIS A 151 -7.44 -1.66 -12.85
CA HIS A 151 -7.57 -0.36 -12.19
C HIS A 151 -6.22 0.30 -11.92
N CYS A 152 -5.23 -0.47 -11.42
CA CYS A 152 -3.87 0.02 -11.22
C CYS A 152 -3.21 0.45 -12.54
N VAL A 153 -3.37 -0.34 -13.60
CA VAL A 153 -2.78 -0.03 -14.92
C VAL A 153 -3.37 1.25 -15.50
N ARG A 154 -4.70 1.45 -15.43
CA ARG A 154 -5.35 2.69 -15.87
C ARG A 154 -4.81 3.91 -15.12
N LEU A 155 -4.72 3.82 -13.80
CA LEU A 155 -4.19 4.92 -12.98
C LEU A 155 -2.72 5.20 -13.28
N THR A 156 -1.87 4.15 -13.34
CA THR A 156 -0.45 4.31 -13.62
C THR A 156 -0.21 4.95 -14.98
N LYS A 157 -0.93 4.52 -16.03
CA LYS A 157 -0.84 5.14 -17.36
C LYS A 157 -1.22 6.62 -17.35
N ALA A 158 -2.25 7.00 -16.59
CA ALA A 158 -2.66 8.39 -16.44
C ALA A 158 -1.61 9.23 -15.70
N LEU A 159 -0.95 8.65 -14.69
CA LEU A 159 0.10 9.33 -13.92
C LEU A 159 1.37 9.58 -14.72
N VAL A 160 1.80 8.64 -15.58
CA VAL A 160 3.04 8.73 -16.35
C VAL A 160 2.82 9.22 -17.78
N GLY A 161 1.58 9.47 -18.19
CA GLY A 161 1.23 10.00 -19.51
C GLY A 161 1.54 11.49 -19.70
N GLU A 162 1.08 12.11 -20.82
CA GLU A 162 1.38 13.52 -21.18
C GLU A 162 0.96 14.54 -20.09
N GLU A 163 -0.03 14.21 -19.27
CA GLU A 163 -0.44 14.99 -18.09
C GLU A 163 0.27 14.52 -16.80
N GLY A 164 1.21 13.59 -16.92
CA GLY A 164 1.87 12.86 -15.86
C GLY A 164 2.91 13.64 -15.07
N ILE A 165 3.55 12.93 -14.16
CA ILE A 165 4.64 13.39 -13.27
C ILE A 165 5.91 13.66 -14.07
#